data_6e5d8292ac1312281d6c3277c74177e2
#
_entry.id   6e5d8292ac1312281d6c3277c74177e2
#
_cell.length_a   1.000
_cell.length_b   1.000
_cell.length_c   1.000
_cell.angle_alpha   90.00
_cell.angle_beta   90.00
_cell.angle_gamma   90.00
#
_symmetry.space_group_name_H-M   'P 1'
#
loop_
_entity.id
_entity.type
_entity.pdbx_description
1 polymer ?
#
loop_
_entity_poly.entity_id
_entity_poly.type
_entity_poly.pdbx_seq_one_letter_code
_entity_poly.pdbx_strand_id
1 'polypeptide(L)'
;RPDANVRGAILNNVTAMSYKFYKEVIELETGVKLVGYLPHMDDCNFESRHLGLVTAEEIGDLQEIISRLAEQAAKTIDFDELLGIANSAEDLVYEEQPVASVAKVKIAIAQDKAFCFYYQDALDLLQEFGAELITFSPLVDKELPECDGIILGGGYPELYAKELAENLSMRTSIKTALKIGKPCFAECGGFMYLLERFQTASGEFYEWTGAISGETFMTAKLNRFGYITLTAESDNVFCKIGEKINGHEFHYSDSNNNGHDFLALKASGISEWSCSHANKVLYAGYPHIHLWGNINLSLIHISEPTRLDVI
;
A
#
# COMPACT_ATOMS: atom_id res chain seq x y z
N ARG A 1 17.31 -3.58 21.24
CA ARG A 1 17.00 -5.02 21.14
C ARG A 1 18.25 -5.77 20.77
N PRO A 2 18.79 -6.64 21.66
CA PRO A 2 20.01 -7.41 21.38
C PRO A 2 19.89 -8.34 20.17
N ASP A 3 18.66 -8.73 19.84
CA ASP A 3 18.27 -9.62 18.74
C ASP A 3 18.15 -8.91 17.37
N ALA A 4 18.23 -7.57 17.33
CA ALA A 4 18.06 -6.81 16.10
C ALA A 4 19.31 -6.82 15.19
N ASN A 5 20.46 -7.28 15.69
CA ASN A 5 21.74 -7.38 14.96
C ASN A 5 22.12 -6.10 14.17
N VAL A 6 21.85 -4.92 14.74
CA VAL A 6 22.24 -3.64 14.14
C VAL A 6 23.74 -3.48 14.23
N ARG A 7 24.46 -3.41 13.11
CA ARG A 7 25.92 -3.34 13.03
C ARG A 7 26.45 -1.96 12.69
N GLY A 8 25.68 -1.18 11.96
CA GLY A 8 26.05 0.18 11.56
C GLY A 8 24.85 1.11 11.55
N ALA A 9 25.11 2.41 11.66
CA ALA A 9 24.09 3.46 11.56
C ALA A 9 24.64 4.71 10.88
N ILE A 10 23.74 5.46 10.24
CA ILE A 10 23.99 6.78 9.67
C ILE A 10 23.12 7.76 10.45
N LEU A 11 23.70 8.85 10.95
CA LEU A 11 22.94 9.90 11.62
C LEU A 11 22.36 10.89 10.59
N ASN A 12 21.09 11.18 10.72
CA ASN A 12 20.43 12.17 9.87
C ASN A 12 20.20 13.47 10.64
N ASN A 13 20.25 14.60 9.91
CA ASN A 13 19.97 15.93 10.43
C ASN A 13 20.89 16.37 11.58
N VAL A 14 22.19 16.09 11.49
CA VAL A 14 23.19 16.43 12.48
C VAL A 14 24.35 17.22 11.86
N THR A 15 25.00 18.07 12.65
CA THR A 15 26.20 18.82 12.21
C THR A 15 27.45 17.94 12.32
N ALA A 16 28.53 18.31 11.62
CA ALA A 16 29.83 17.64 11.72
C ALA A 16 30.36 17.58 13.17
N MET A 17 30.10 18.64 13.96
CA MET A 17 30.50 18.71 15.37
C MET A 17 29.69 17.78 16.23
N SER A 18 28.35 17.77 16.08
CA SER A 18 27.46 16.86 16.80
C SER A 18 27.72 15.40 16.45
N TYR A 19 28.03 15.13 15.16
CA TYR A 19 28.38 13.77 14.71
C TYR A 19 29.59 13.21 15.46
N LYS A 20 30.66 13.99 15.61
CA LYS A 20 31.86 13.53 16.36
C LYS A 20 31.52 13.13 17.79
N PHE A 21 30.74 13.96 18.48
CA PHE A 21 30.29 13.67 19.84
C PHE A 21 29.42 12.41 19.91
N TYR A 22 28.40 12.30 19.05
CA TYR A 22 27.50 11.15 19.03
C TYR A 22 28.23 9.87 18.64
N LYS A 23 29.20 9.94 17.73
CA LYS A 23 29.98 8.77 17.30
C LYS A 23 30.69 8.12 18.50
N GLU A 24 31.43 8.91 19.27
CA GLU A 24 32.15 8.40 20.43
C GLU A 24 31.19 7.76 21.45
N VAL A 25 30.08 8.42 21.76
CA VAL A 25 29.12 7.93 22.78
C VAL A 25 28.39 6.68 22.29
N ILE A 26 27.83 6.70 21.07
CA ILE A 26 27.01 5.61 20.56
C ILE A 26 27.87 4.35 20.33
N GLU A 27 29.06 4.49 19.73
CA GLU A 27 29.92 3.36 19.50
C GLU A 27 30.41 2.71 20.83
N LEU A 28 30.70 3.54 21.83
CA LEU A 28 31.11 3.05 23.17
C LEU A 28 29.97 2.32 23.89
N GLU A 29 28.76 2.90 23.87
CA GLU A 29 27.65 2.38 24.68
C GLU A 29 26.93 1.20 24.00
N THR A 30 26.93 1.14 22.66
CA THR A 30 26.10 0.18 21.90
C THR A 30 26.91 -0.83 21.09
N GLY A 31 28.16 -0.52 20.77
CA GLY A 31 28.98 -1.29 19.83
C GLY A 31 28.53 -1.13 18.35
N VAL A 32 27.53 -0.28 18.07
CA VAL A 32 27.06 -0.02 16.70
C VAL A 32 27.98 1.01 16.06
N LYS A 33 28.56 0.70 14.91
CA LYS A 33 29.44 1.63 14.18
C LYS A 33 28.65 2.76 13.54
N LEU A 34 29.11 4.01 13.70
CA LEU A 34 28.56 5.13 12.96
C LEU A 34 29.39 5.36 11.69
N VAL A 35 28.81 5.03 10.55
CA VAL A 35 29.46 5.08 9.24
C VAL A 35 29.29 6.41 8.52
N GLY A 36 28.63 7.38 9.13
CA GLY A 36 28.49 8.71 8.54
C GLY A 36 27.27 9.47 9.03
N TYR A 37 27.04 10.61 8.40
CA TYR A 37 25.89 11.48 8.70
C TYR A 37 25.45 12.27 7.48
N LEU A 38 24.19 12.72 7.52
CA LEU A 38 23.67 13.77 6.63
C LEU A 38 23.36 15.01 7.47
N PRO A 39 23.86 16.20 7.07
CA PRO A 39 23.48 17.46 7.69
C PRO A 39 22.05 17.85 7.30
N HIS A 40 21.51 18.86 8.00
CA HIS A 40 20.29 19.51 7.52
C HIS A 40 20.56 20.20 6.17
N MET A 41 19.66 20.00 5.21
CA MET A 41 19.73 20.56 3.86
C MET A 41 18.40 21.22 3.52
N ASP A 42 18.34 22.55 3.62
CA ASP A 42 17.10 23.33 3.41
C ASP A 42 16.54 23.18 1.99
N ASP A 43 17.39 22.92 1.01
CA ASP A 43 17.06 22.73 -0.40
C ASP A 43 16.75 21.29 -0.79
N CYS A 44 16.69 20.39 0.20
CA CYS A 44 16.39 18.96 0.00
C CYS A 44 15.23 18.49 0.89
N ASN A 45 14.30 19.37 1.21
CA ASN A 45 13.13 19.02 2.02
C ASN A 45 12.01 18.48 1.14
N PHE A 46 11.36 17.42 1.62
CA PHE A 46 10.13 16.91 1.05
C PHE A 46 8.96 17.40 1.88
N GLU A 47 7.92 17.90 1.21
CA GLU A 47 6.70 18.29 1.89
C GLU A 47 6.02 17.06 2.50
N SER A 48 5.53 17.23 3.71
CA SER A 48 4.80 16.18 4.43
C SER A 48 3.29 16.39 4.30
N ARG A 49 2.56 15.30 4.09
CA ARG A 49 1.10 15.26 4.13
C ARG A 49 0.61 14.62 5.43
N HIS A 50 -0.69 14.68 5.66
CA HIS A 50 -1.31 14.00 6.82
C HIS A 50 -1.07 12.48 6.79
N LEU A 51 -0.84 11.90 5.62
CA LEU A 51 -0.55 10.48 5.40
C LEU A 51 0.78 10.34 4.63
N GLY A 52 1.91 10.57 5.30
CA GLY A 52 3.24 10.44 4.68
C GLY A 52 3.74 11.68 3.94
N LEU A 53 4.52 11.47 2.90
CA LEU A 53 5.10 12.53 2.07
C LEU A 53 4.26 12.75 0.80
N VAL A 54 4.52 13.87 0.14
CA VAL A 54 4.08 14.09 -1.26
C VAL A 54 4.65 12.96 -2.13
N THR A 55 3.88 12.46 -3.08
CA THR A 55 4.31 11.35 -3.92
C THR A 55 5.42 11.76 -4.89
N ALA A 56 6.25 10.81 -5.29
CA ALA A 56 7.38 11.06 -6.19
C ALA A 56 6.96 11.71 -7.52
N GLU A 57 5.78 11.37 -8.04
CA GLU A 57 5.23 11.92 -9.29
C GLU A 57 4.85 13.41 -9.20
N GLU A 58 4.62 13.90 -7.98
CA GLU A 58 4.22 15.30 -7.75
C GLU A 58 5.40 16.23 -7.49
N ILE A 59 6.63 15.69 -7.28
CA ILE A 59 7.84 16.46 -7.01
C ILE A 59 8.57 16.71 -8.32
N GLY A 60 8.45 17.93 -8.86
CA GLY A 60 8.98 18.28 -10.19
C GLY A 60 10.50 18.23 -10.32
N ASP A 61 11.23 18.47 -9.23
CA ASP A 61 12.69 18.50 -9.17
C ASP A 61 13.31 17.33 -8.38
N LEU A 62 12.58 16.24 -8.23
CA LEU A 62 12.98 15.07 -7.43
C LEU A 62 14.39 14.56 -7.78
N GLN A 63 14.73 14.47 -9.07
CA GLN A 63 16.03 13.98 -9.52
C GLN A 63 17.17 14.91 -9.10
N GLU A 64 16.93 16.22 -9.11
CA GLU A 64 17.92 17.21 -8.65
C GLU A 64 18.11 17.14 -7.14
N ILE A 65 17.03 16.96 -6.37
CA ILE A 65 17.09 16.77 -4.91
C ILE A 65 17.88 15.51 -4.60
N ILE A 66 17.59 14.38 -5.25
CA ILE A 66 18.30 13.11 -5.06
C ILE A 66 19.79 13.28 -5.41
N SER A 67 20.12 13.99 -6.48
CA SER A 67 21.52 14.23 -6.87
C SER A 67 22.27 15.04 -5.81
N ARG A 68 21.68 16.11 -5.28
CA ARG A 68 22.28 16.89 -4.18
C ARG A 68 22.48 16.08 -2.90
N LEU A 69 21.48 15.25 -2.54
CA LEU A 69 21.58 14.33 -1.41
C LEU A 69 22.71 13.31 -1.62
N ALA A 70 22.85 12.74 -2.81
CA ALA A 70 23.90 11.80 -3.17
C ALA A 70 25.30 12.45 -3.09
N GLU A 71 25.46 13.67 -3.61
CA GLU A 71 26.71 14.42 -3.50
C GLU A 71 27.09 14.73 -2.05
N GLN A 72 26.12 15.05 -1.20
CA GLN A 72 26.36 15.25 0.22
C GLN A 72 26.70 13.96 0.93
N ALA A 73 25.99 12.88 0.64
CA ALA A 73 26.26 11.55 1.18
C ALA A 73 27.68 11.09 0.86
N ALA A 74 28.15 11.30 -0.38
CA ALA A 74 29.50 10.97 -0.80
C ALA A 74 30.62 11.72 0.00
N LYS A 75 30.31 12.86 0.62
CA LYS A 75 31.25 13.64 1.43
C LYS A 75 31.27 13.22 2.90
N THR A 76 30.19 12.66 3.41
CA THR A 76 29.96 12.49 4.86
C THR A 76 29.64 11.07 5.29
N ILE A 77 29.48 10.13 4.36
CA ILE A 77 29.27 8.72 4.63
C ILE A 77 30.48 7.92 4.16
N ASP A 78 30.99 7.05 5.02
CA ASP A 78 32.04 6.08 4.69
C ASP A 78 31.38 4.86 4.02
N PHE A 79 31.32 4.88 2.69
CA PHE A 79 30.73 3.81 1.90
C PHE A 79 31.56 2.51 1.94
N ASP A 80 32.88 2.60 2.12
CA ASP A 80 33.72 1.41 2.21
C ASP A 80 33.43 0.65 3.52
N GLU A 81 33.32 1.38 4.64
CA GLU A 81 32.91 0.79 5.91
C GLU A 81 31.46 0.23 5.85
N LEU A 82 30.55 0.99 5.23
CA LEU A 82 29.15 0.54 5.03
C LEU A 82 29.09 -0.77 4.25
N LEU A 83 29.80 -0.85 3.12
CA LEU A 83 29.88 -2.07 2.30
C LEU A 83 30.61 -3.19 3.03
N GLY A 84 31.62 -2.88 3.82
CA GLY A 84 32.29 -3.86 4.69
C GLY A 84 31.33 -4.50 5.69
N ILE A 85 30.47 -3.69 6.32
CA ILE A 85 29.41 -4.18 7.22
C ILE A 85 28.40 -5.03 6.45
N ALA A 86 27.92 -4.57 5.31
CA ALA A 86 26.95 -5.30 4.49
C ALA A 86 27.49 -6.66 4.04
N ASN A 87 28.76 -6.71 3.58
CA ASN A 87 29.41 -7.95 3.14
C ASN A 87 29.74 -8.91 4.29
N SER A 88 29.67 -8.46 5.55
CA SER A 88 29.83 -9.30 6.73
C SER A 88 28.55 -10.03 7.16
N ALA A 89 27.43 -9.77 6.50
CA ALA A 89 26.18 -10.47 6.75
C ALA A 89 26.32 -11.95 6.33
N GLU A 90 25.74 -12.84 7.11
CA GLU A 90 25.66 -14.25 6.76
C GLU A 90 24.66 -14.43 5.60
N ASP A 91 24.91 -15.43 4.76
CA ASP A 91 23.98 -15.79 3.71
C ASP A 91 22.63 -16.19 4.30
N LEU A 92 21.54 -15.62 3.75
CA LEU A 92 20.21 -16.02 4.12
C LEU A 92 19.86 -17.36 3.46
N VAL A 93 19.63 -18.36 4.30
CA VAL A 93 19.09 -19.64 3.84
C VAL A 93 17.58 -19.50 3.74
N TYR A 94 17.03 -19.60 2.54
CA TYR A 94 15.60 -19.55 2.28
C TYR A 94 15.21 -20.66 1.29
N GLU A 95 13.99 -21.12 1.40
CA GLU A 95 13.38 -22.01 0.40
C GLU A 95 12.73 -21.15 -0.68
N GLU A 96 13.15 -21.34 -1.91
CA GLU A 96 12.46 -20.73 -3.05
C GLU A 96 11.02 -21.24 -3.11
N GLN A 97 10.06 -20.32 -3.09
CA GLN A 97 8.67 -20.66 -3.31
C GLN A 97 8.47 -20.77 -4.83
N PRO A 98 8.20 -21.97 -5.36
CA PRO A 98 8.01 -22.12 -6.79
C PRO A 98 6.73 -21.37 -7.21
N VAL A 99 6.91 -20.32 -7.98
CA VAL A 99 5.81 -19.60 -8.62
C VAL A 99 5.56 -20.25 -9.98
N ALA A 100 4.45 -20.98 -10.11
CA ALA A 100 4.04 -21.54 -11.39
C ALA A 100 3.08 -20.57 -12.07
N SER A 101 3.35 -20.20 -13.33
CA SER A 101 2.37 -19.46 -14.14
C SER A 101 1.09 -20.28 -14.28
N VAL A 102 -0.03 -19.72 -13.83
CA VAL A 102 -1.29 -20.48 -13.70
C VAL A 102 -2.25 -20.18 -14.84
N ALA A 103 -2.34 -18.92 -15.29
CA ALA A 103 -3.19 -18.51 -16.41
C ALA A 103 -2.74 -17.16 -16.97
N LYS A 104 -3.08 -16.90 -18.24
CA LYS A 104 -2.94 -15.57 -18.83
C LYS A 104 -4.23 -14.80 -18.55
N VAL A 105 -4.19 -13.84 -17.67
CA VAL A 105 -5.31 -12.96 -17.32
C VAL A 105 -4.87 -11.49 -17.41
N LYS A 106 -5.79 -10.63 -17.79
CA LYS A 106 -5.58 -9.18 -17.84
C LYS A 106 -6.14 -8.54 -16.57
N ILE A 107 -5.29 -7.87 -15.81
CA ILE A 107 -5.69 -7.17 -14.58
C ILE A 107 -5.53 -5.66 -14.80
N ALA A 108 -6.65 -4.93 -14.74
CA ALA A 108 -6.64 -3.47 -14.76
C ALA A 108 -6.25 -2.93 -13.38
N ILE A 109 -5.21 -2.09 -13.31
CA ILE A 109 -4.72 -1.47 -12.08
C ILE A 109 -4.95 0.03 -12.15
N ALA A 110 -5.70 0.58 -11.19
CA ALA A 110 -5.85 2.03 -11.05
C ALA A 110 -4.51 2.64 -10.63
N GLN A 111 -3.90 3.46 -11.47
CA GLN A 111 -2.60 4.07 -11.20
C GLN A 111 -2.58 5.51 -11.68
N ASP A 112 -2.68 6.43 -10.73
CA ASP A 112 -2.55 7.88 -10.92
C ASP A 112 -2.30 8.57 -9.57
N LYS A 113 -2.40 9.90 -9.52
CA LYS A 113 -2.17 10.68 -8.28
C LYS A 113 -3.16 10.35 -7.15
N ALA A 114 -4.34 9.84 -7.47
CA ALA A 114 -5.35 9.44 -6.49
C ALA A 114 -5.14 8.00 -5.98
N PHE A 115 -4.56 7.12 -6.82
CA PHE A 115 -4.35 5.71 -6.54
C PHE A 115 -2.89 5.34 -6.85
N CYS A 116 -2.03 5.38 -5.82
CA CYS A 116 -0.58 5.26 -6.00
C CYS A 116 0.12 4.33 -4.98
N PHE A 117 -0.62 3.75 -4.04
CA PHE A 117 -0.02 2.88 -3.03
C PHE A 117 -0.07 1.43 -3.48
N TYR A 118 1.03 0.96 -4.02
CA TYR A 118 1.23 -0.42 -4.44
C TYR A 118 2.59 -0.93 -3.95
N TYR A 119 2.62 -2.18 -3.56
CA TYR A 119 3.87 -2.91 -3.34
C TYR A 119 4.36 -3.44 -4.68
N GLN A 120 5.51 -2.97 -5.15
CA GLN A 120 6.03 -3.37 -6.47
C GLN A 120 6.26 -4.88 -6.54
N ASP A 121 6.80 -5.48 -5.49
CA ASP A 121 7.03 -6.92 -5.39
C ASP A 121 5.72 -7.74 -5.43
N ALA A 122 4.60 -7.17 -4.94
CA ALA A 122 3.29 -7.79 -5.09
C ALA A 122 2.78 -7.73 -6.54
N LEU A 123 3.05 -6.64 -7.26
CA LEU A 123 2.74 -6.53 -8.69
C LEU A 123 3.62 -7.49 -9.52
N ASP A 124 4.90 -7.57 -9.20
CA ASP A 124 5.84 -8.50 -9.85
C ASP A 124 5.38 -9.96 -9.64
N LEU A 125 4.93 -10.32 -8.44
CA LEU A 125 4.37 -11.63 -8.14
C LEU A 125 3.15 -11.96 -9.02
N LEU A 126 2.23 -11.01 -9.22
CA LEU A 126 1.09 -11.20 -10.12
C LEU A 126 1.54 -11.48 -11.57
N GLN A 127 2.58 -10.77 -12.04
CA GLN A 127 3.15 -10.99 -13.37
C GLN A 127 3.84 -12.36 -13.48
N GLU A 128 4.55 -12.79 -12.45
CA GLU A 128 5.15 -14.13 -12.38
C GLU A 128 4.09 -15.23 -12.47
N PHE A 129 2.92 -15.03 -11.87
CA PHE A 129 1.77 -15.92 -12.03
C PHE A 129 1.12 -15.89 -13.41
N GLY A 130 1.51 -14.97 -14.28
CA GLY A 130 1.04 -14.86 -15.66
C GLY A 130 0.05 -13.75 -15.92
N ALA A 131 -0.17 -12.84 -14.97
CA ALA A 131 -1.02 -11.68 -15.17
C ALA A 131 -0.37 -10.64 -16.11
N GLU A 132 -1.14 -10.14 -17.07
CA GLU A 132 -0.84 -8.92 -17.80
C GLU A 132 -1.45 -7.75 -17.03
N LEU A 133 -0.59 -6.86 -16.49
CA LEU A 133 -1.04 -5.69 -15.73
C LEU A 133 -1.26 -4.52 -16.67
N ILE A 134 -2.49 -3.98 -16.71
CA ILE A 134 -2.89 -2.86 -17.56
C ILE A 134 -3.24 -1.68 -16.67
N THR A 135 -2.44 -0.64 -16.68
CA THR A 135 -2.70 0.57 -15.89
C THR A 135 -3.81 1.41 -16.51
N PHE A 136 -4.64 2.01 -15.67
CA PHE A 136 -5.63 3.01 -16.05
C PHE A 136 -5.73 4.11 -14.99
N SER A 137 -6.17 5.28 -15.39
CA SER A 137 -6.34 6.44 -14.51
C SER A 137 -7.81 6.73 -14.25
N PRO A 138 -8.33 6.49 -13.04
CA PRO A 138 -9.66 6.95 -12.67
C PRO A 138 -9.88 8.46 -12.82
N LEU A 139 -8.82 9.26 -12.75
CA LEU A 139 -8.89 10.71 -12.93
C LEU A 139 -9.08 11.12 -14.40
N VAL A 140 -8.46 10.42 -15.35
CA VAL A 140 -8.33 10.90 -16.74
C VAL A 140 -9.05 10.02 -17.74
N ASP A 141 -8.94 8.68 -17.60
CA ASP A 141 -9.53 7.74 -18.55
C ASP A 141 -11.05 7.73 -18.45
N LYS A 142 -11.70 7.42 -19.56
CA LYS A 142 -13.19 7.48 -19.64
C LYS A 142 -13.86 6.17 -19.25
N GLU A 143 -13.15 5.04 -19.40
CA GLU A 143 -13.67 3.72 -19.12
C GLU A 143 -12.54 2.75 -18.72
N LEU A 144 -12.89 1.65 -18.11
CA LEU A 144 -11.96 0.56 -17.83
C LEU A 144 -11.42 -0.02 -19.12
N PRO A 145 -10.12 -0.37 -19.18
CA PRO A 145 -9.58 -1.17 -20.27
C PRO A 145 -10.23 -2.57 -20.28
N GLU A 146 -10.09 -3.27 -21.42
CA GLU A 146 -10.48 -4.68 -21.48
C GLU A 146 -9.64 -5.48 -20.48
N CYS A 147 -10.29 -6.10 -19.48
CA CYS A 147 -9.63 -6.83 -18.42
C CYS A 147 -10.50 -7.94 -17.86
N ASP A 148 -9.88 -8.90 -17.18
CA ASP A 148 -10.53 -10.01 -16.49
C ASP A 148 -10.77 -9.67 -15.01
N GLY A 149 -9.96 -8.79 -14.40
CA GLY A 149 -10.07 -8.34 -13.02
C GLY A 149 -9.63 -6.89 -12.83
N ILE A 150 -9.94 -6.31 -11.67
CA ILE A 150 -9.66 -4.91 -11.34
C ILE A 150 -8.95 -4.83 -9.99
N ILE A 151 -7.91 -4.02 -9.91
CA ILE A 151 -7.25 -3.63 -8.66
C ILE A 151 -7.37 -2.12 -8.48
N LEU A 152 -7.95 -1.70 -7.36
CA LEU A 152 -8.03 -0.32 -6.89
C LEU A 152 -7.21 -0.23 -5.60
N GLY A 153 -5.99 0.24 -5.67
CA GLY A 153 -5.09 0.37 -4.52
C GLY A 153 -5.42 1.56 -3.62
N GLY A 154 -4.62 1.72 -2.60
CA GLY A 154 -4.65 2.91 -1.75
C GLY A 154 -4.09 4.15 -2.45
N GLY A 155 -4.17 5.28 -1.76
CA GLY A 155 -3.69 6.56 -2.25
C GLY A 155 -4.37 7.72 -1.53
N TYR A 156 -4.60 8.79 -2.26
CA TYR A 156 -5.20 10.04 -1.78
C TYR A 156 -6.45 10.44 -2.60
N PRO A 157 -7.48 9.58 -2.73
CA PRO A 157 -8.65 9.92 -3.53
C PRO A 157 -9.41 11.14 -2.98
N GLU A 158 -9.31 11.42 -1.68
CA GLU A 158 -9.92 12.58 -1.04
C GLU A 158 -9.36 13.92 -1.53
N LEU A 159 -8.10 13.96 -1.99
CA LEU A 159 -7.48 15.16 -2.55
C LEU A 159 -7.98 15.46 -3.97
N TYR A 160 -8.52 14.47 -4.64
CA TYR A 160 -9.02 14.52 -6.03
C TYR A 160 -10.51 14.19 -6.10
N ALA A 161 -11.23 14.41 -5.00
CA ALA A 161 -12.62 13.99 -4.86
C ALA A 161 -13.55 14.59 -5.91
N LYS A 162 -13.29 15.85 -6.28
CA LYS A 162 -14.06 16.55 -7.31
C LYS A 162 -13.82 15.96 -8.70
N GLU A 163 -12.56 15.78 -9.08
CA GLU A 163 -12.17 15.22 -10.38
C GLU A 163 -12.70 13.80 -10.55
N LEU A 164 -12.59 12.98 -9.51
CA LEU A 164 -13.15 11.63 -9.47
C LEU A 164 -14.67 11.63 -9.61
N ALA A 165 -15.36 12.59 -8.96
CA ALA A 165 -16.80 12.75 -9.06
C ALA A 165 -17.25 13.20 -10.46
N GLU A 166 -16.51 14.12 -11.09
CA GLU A 166 -16.81 14.65 -12.43
C GLU A 166 -16.60 13.60 -13.53
N ASN A 167 -15.76 12.57 -13.30
CA ASN A 167 -15.54 11.49 -14.26
C ASN A 167 -16.66 10.43 -14.20
N LEU A 168 -17.89 10.84 -14.54
CA LEU A 168 -19.06 9.97 -14.51
C LEU A 168 -18.91 8.72 -15.38
N SER A 169 -18.20 8.82 -16.50
CA SER A 169 -18.00 7.72 -17.44
C SER A 169 -17.18 6.59 -16.77
N MET A 170 -16.06 6.90 -16.15
CA MET A 170 -15.24 5.92 -15.43
C MET A 170 -16.00 5.33 -14.23
N ARG A 171 -16.66 6.16 -13.43
CA ARG A 171 -17.49 5.70 -12.30
C ARG A 171 -18.54 4.69 -12.75
N THR A 172 -19.21 4.96 -13.85
CA THR A 172 -20.23 4.07 -14.44
C THR A 172 -19.61 2.78 -14.96
N SER A 173 -18.43 2.85 -15.59
CA SER A 173 -17.69 1.71 -16.10
C SER A 173 -17.31 0.76 -14.97
N ILE A 174 -16.72 1.27 -13.88
CA ILE A 174 -16.36 0.47 -12.69
C ILE A 174 -17.60 -0.15 -12.06
N LYS A 175 -18.65 0.66 -11.79
CA LYS A 175 -19.90 0.16 -11.20
C LYS A 175 -20.52 -0.96 -12.03
N THR A 176 -20.52 -0.81 -13.35
CA THR A 176 -21.08 -1.81 -14.27
C THR A 176 -20.27 -3.09 -14.24
N ALA A 177 -18.93 -2.99 -14.25
CA ALA A 177 -18.03 -4.13 -14.17
C ALA A 177 -18.26 -4.95 -12.88
N LEU A 178 -18.37 -4.29 -11.72
CA LEU A 178 -18.65 -4.97 -10.46
C LEU A 178 -20.06 -5.60 -10.44
N LYS A 179 -21.05 -4.91 -11.00
CA LYS A 179 -22.43 -5.43 -11.08
C LYS A 179 -22.55 -6.71 -11.90
N ILE A 180 -21.76 -6.87 -12.94
CA ILE A 180 -21.73 -8.11 -13.74
C ILE A 180 -20.80 -9.18 -13.15
N GLY A 181 -20.24 -8.96 -11.95
CA GLY A 181 -19.43 -9.93 -11.24
C GLY A 181 -17.96 -9.97 -11.66
N LYS A 182 -17.42 -8.88 -12.27
CA LYS A 182 -15.98 -8.80 -12.56
C LYS A 182 -15.19 -8.82 -11.23
N PRO A 183 -14.19 -9.70 -11.08
CA PRO A 183 -13.35 -9.75 -9.90
C PRO A 183 -12.72 -8.39 -9.57
N CYS A 184 -12.78 -7.98 -8.31
CA CYS A 184 -12.23 -6.70 -7.87
C CYS A 184 -11.57 -6.82 -6.49
N PHE A 185 -10.37 -6.26 -6.39
CA PHE A 185 -9.63 -6.06 -5.16
C PHE A 185 -9.46 -4.56 -4.92
N ALA A 186 -10.02 -4.05 -3.81
CA ALA A 186 -10.02 -2.64 -3.49
C ALA A 186 -9.56 -2.38 -2.06
N GLU A 187 -8.45 -1.68 -1.90
CA GLU A 187 -7.86 -1.35 -0.60
C GLU A 187 -7.94 0.14 -0.29
N CYS A 188 -8.24 0.48 0.97
CA CYS A 188 -8.17 1.83 1.52
C CYS A 188 -8.81 2.88 0.59
N GLY A 189 -8.03 3.69 -0.12
CA GLY A 189 -8.54 4.67 -1.10
C GLY A 189 -9.40 4.05 -2.19
N GLY A 190 -9.02 2.87 -2.68
CA GLY A 190 -9.81 2.11 -3.66
C GLY A 190 -11.17 1.66 -3.11
N PHE A 191 -11.19 1.19 -1.85
CA PHE A 191 -12.44 0.89 -1.17
C PHE A 191 -13.31 2.15 -1.00
N MET A 192 -12.72 3.26 -0.54
CA MET A 192 -13.44 4.53 -0.41
C MET A 192 -14.13 4.91 -1.72
N TYR A 193 -13.43 4.80 -2.85
CA TYR A 193 -13.96 5.17 -4.17
C TYR A 193 -15.12 4.27 -4.63
N LEU A 194 -15.21 3.03 -4.12
CA LEU A 194 -16.34 2.12 -4.42
C LEU A 194 -17.63 2.51 -3.68
N LEU A 195 -17.57 3.32 -2.63
CA LEU A 195 -18.74 3.80 -1.90
C LEU A 195 -19.55 4.80 -2.72
N GLU A 196 -20.75 5.15 -2.25
CA GLU A 196 -21.68 6.04 -2.98
C GLU A 196 -21.15 7.46 -3.06
N ARG A 197 -20.58 7.98 -1.97
CA ARG A 197 -20.08 9.35 -1.91
C ARG A 197 -19.03 9.56 -0.83
N PHE A 198 -18.27 10.61 -1.01
CA PHE A 198 -17.28 11.11 -0.06
C PHE A 198 -17.73 12.45 0.52
N GLN A 199 -17.59 12.62 1.83
CA GLN A 199 -17.80 13.88 2.53
C GLN A 199 -16.47 14.51 2.92
N THR A 200 -16.21 15.73 2.46
CA THR A 200 -15.05 16.52 2.86
C THR A 200 -15.15 16.97 4.32
N ALA A 201 -14.04 17.43 4.89
CA ALA A 201 -14.02 18.04 6.22
C ALA A 201 -14.89 19.32 6.33
N SER A 202 -15.14 20.01 5.19
CA SER A 202 -16.06 21.17 5.12
C SER A 202 -17.54 20.79 5.02
N GLY A 203 -17.84 19.47 4.89
CA GLY A 203 -19.22 18.97 4.77
C GLY A 203 -19.74 18.91 3.34
N GLU A 204 -18.91 19.19 2.34
CA GLU A 204 -19.26 19.05 0.92
C GLU A 204 -19.26 17.58 0.51
N PHE A 205 -20.20 17.18 -0.37
CA PHE A 205 -20.31 15.81 -0.87
C PHE A 205 -19.90 15.70 -2.32
N TYR A 206 -19.17 14.66 -2.62
CA TYR A 206 -18.78 14.23 -3.97
C TYR A 206 -19.28 12.83 -4.24
N GLU A 207 -20.06 12.67 -5.30
CA GLU A 207 -20.57 11.36 -5.72
C GLU A 207 -19.44 10.52 -6.29
N TRP A 208 -19.28 9.29 -5.78
CA TRP A 208 -18.28 8.31 -6.24
C TRP A 208 -18.96 7.15 -6.98
N THR A 209 -18.32 5.98 -7.09
CA THR A 209 -18.84 4.93 -7.98
C THR A 209 -20.19 4.40 -7.55
N GLY A 210 -20.47 4.34 -6.25
CA GLY A 210 -21.69 3.76 -5.70
C GLY A 210 -21.84 2.27 -6.02
N ALA A 211 -20.75 1.55 -6.17
CA ALA A 211 -20.77 0.10 -6.34
C ALA A 211 -21.08 -0.62 -5.01
N ILE A 212 -20.70 0.01 -3.90
CA ILE A 212 -21.01 -0.41 -2.52
C ILE A 212 -21.85 0.72 -1.91
N SER A 213 -22.92 0.38 -1.19
CA SER A 213 -23.72 1.38 -0.49
C SER A 213 -22.96 1.97 0.70
N GLY A 214 -23.18 3.24 1.00
CA GLY A 214 -22.57 3.95 2.11
C GLY A 214 -21.72 5.13 1.70
N GLU A 215 -21.21 5.80 2.71
CA GLU A 215 -20.45 7.05 2.58
C GLU A 215 -19.12 6.93 3.29
N THR A 216 -18.11 7.61 2.76
CA THR A 216 -16.83 7.79 3.45
C THR A 216 -16.60 9.27 3.76
N PHE A 217 -15.84 9.56 4.81
CA PHE A 217 -15.57 10.90 5.29
C PHE A 217 -14.22 10.99 5.98
N MET A 218 -13.63 12.20 5.99
CA MET A 218 -12.38 12.44 6.72
C MET A 218 -12.62 12.55 8.22
N THR A 219 -11.69 11.99 8.99
CA THR A 219 -11.69 12.09 10.46
C THR A 219 -10.65 13.09 10.93
N ALA A 220 -10.92 13.78 12.05
CA ALA A 220 -10.01 14.77 12.61
C ALA A 220 -8.71 14.17 13.19
N LYS A 221 -8.68 12.86 13.38
CA LYS A 221 -7.55 12.11 13.94
C LYS A 221 -7.34 10.84 13.12
N LEU A 222 -6.12 10.30 13.20
CA LEU A 222 -5.82 8.97 12.71
C LEU A 222 -6.82 7.97 13.28
N ASN A 223 -7.62 7.35 12.41
CA ASN A 223 -8.71 6.49 12.84
C ASN A 223 -8.18 5.12 13.27
N ARG A 224 -7.40 4.48 12.39
CA ARG A 224 -6.77 3.18 12.67
C ARG A 224 -5.34 3.19 12.19
N PHE A 225 -4.49 2.49 12.95
CA PHE A 225 -3.06 2.44 12.68
C PHE A 225 -2.44 1.14 13.17
N GLY A 226 -1.65 0.49 12.31
CA GLY A 226 -0.75 -0.59 12.64
C GLY A 226 -1.16 -1.95 12.08
N TYR A 227 -0.38 -2.96 12.45
CA TYR A 227 -0.57 -4.33 11.99
C TYR A 227 -1.78 -4.99 12.61
N ILE A 228 -2.46 -5.78 11.80
CA ILE A 228 -3.68 -6.52 12.14
C ILE A 228 -3.62 -7.94 11.59
N THR A 229 -4.41 -8.82 12.19
CA THR A 229 -4.75 -10.11 11.62
C THR A 229 -6.23 -10.10 11.28
N LEU A 230 -6.55 -10.36 10.02
CA LEU A 230 -7.91 -10.48 9.49
C LEU A 230 -8.33 -11.94 9.57
N THR A 231 -9.45 -12.24 10.21
CA THR A 231 -10.06 -13.57 10.20
C THR A 231 -11.31 -13.53 9.34
N ALA A 232 -11.43 -14.41 8.36
CA ALA A 232 -12.58 -14.47 7.47
C ALA A 232 -13.83 -14.96 8.23
N GLU A 233 -14.92 -14.20 8.15
CA GLU A 233 -16.22 -14.53 8.74
C GLU A 233 -17.12 -15.31 7.75
N SER A 234 -16.74 -15.37 6.48
CA SER A 234 -17.42 -16.12 5.42
C SER A 234 -16.43 -16.62 4.39
N ASP A 235 -16.82 -17.64 3.60
CA ASP A 235 -16.07 -18.06 2.42
C ASP A 235 -16.08 -16.95 1.38
N ASN A 236 -14.91 -16.53 0.94
CA ASN A 236 -14.76 -15.44 0.00
C ASN A 236 -13.62 -15.69 -1.02
N VAL A 237 -13.33 -14.70 -1.86
CA VAL A 237 -12.31 -14.80 -2.91
C VAL A 237 -10.92 -15.13 -2.39
N PHE A 238 -10.59 -14.74 -1.14
CA PHE A 238 -9.28 -14.96 -0.55
C PHE A 238 -9.20 -16.14 0.40
N CYS A 239 -10.27 -16.38 1.17
CA CYS A 239 -10.22 -17.22 2.32
C CYS A 239 -11.46 -18.08 2.45
N LYS A 240 -11.28 -19.24 3.09
CA LYS A 240 -12.36 -19.96 3.73
C LYS A 240 -12.66 -19.35 5.09
N ILE A 241 -13.87 -19.53 5.58
CA ILE A 241 -14.27 -19.10 6.91
C ILE A 241 -13.26 -19.58 7.97
N GLY A 242 -12.85 -18.68 8.85
CA GLY A 242 -11.88 -18.91 9.91
C GLY A 242 -10.42 -18.84 9.50
N GLU A 243 -10.10 -18.78 8.20
CA GLU A 243 -8.72 -18.54 7.74
C GLU A 243 -8.27 -17.10 8.05
N LYS A 244 -6.96 -16.91 8.17
CA LYS A 244 -6.36 -15.66 8.63
C LYS A 244 -5.40 -15.07 7.61
N ILE A 245 -5.45 -13.76 7.47
CA ILE A 245 -4.54 -12.96 6.64
C ILE A 245 -3.90 -11.89 7.51
N ASN A 246 -2.61 -11.62 7.33
CA ASN A 246 -1.97 -10.47 7.94
C ASN A 246 -2.11 -9.24 7.03
N GLY A 247 -2.40 -8.11 7.66
CA GLY A 247 -2.52 -6.82 6.98
C GLY A 247 -2.13 -5.67 7.89
N HIS A 248 -2.36 -4.47 7.43
CA HIS A 248 -2.24 -3.26 8.24
C HIS A 248 -3.29 -2.24 7.83
N GLU A 249 -3.60 -1.32 8.73
CA GLU A 249 -4.43 -0.14 8.44
C GLU A 249 -3.66 1.13 8.78
N PHE A 250 -3.83 2.16 7.94
CA PHE A 250 -3.32 3.51 8.21
C PHE A 250 -4.16 4.53 7.43
N HIS A 251 -5.17 5.10 8.06
CA HIS A 251 -6.08 6.05 7.39
C HIS A 251 -6.67 7.09 8.34
N TYR A 252 -6.92 8.29 7.79
CA TYR A 252 -7.58 9.43 8.42
C TYR A 252 -9.03 9.59 7.95
N SER A 253 -9.60 8.54 7.42
CA SER A 253 -10.98 8.49 6.96
C SER A 253 -11.75 7.40 7.72
N ASP A 254 -13.06 7.39 7.61
CA ASP A 254 -13.93 6.32 8.05
C ASP A 254 -15.12 6.21 7.10
N SER A 255 -15.94 5.17 7.29
CA SER A 255 -17.15 4.94 6.53
C SER A 255 -18.29 4.55 7.46
N ASN A 256 -19.51 4.88 7.08
CA ASN A 256 -20.69 4.35 7.74
C ASN A 256 -21.02 2.90 7.32
N ASN A 257 -20.23 2.32 6.41
CA ASN A 257 -20.36 0.93 5.96
C ASN A 257 -18.98 0.30 5.67
N ASN A 258 -18.28 -0.10 6.71
CA ASN A 258 -16.94 -0.72 6.64
C ASN A 258 -16.97 -2.22 6.27
N GLY A 259 -18.15 -2.81 6.08
CA GLY A 259 -18.31 -4.25 5.88
C GLY A 259 -18.21 -5.09 7.16
N HIS A 260 -18.36 -6.39 7.02
CA HIS A 260 -18.38 -7.33 8.15
C HIS A 260 -17.92 -8.73 7.76
N ASP A 261 -17.30 -8.92 6.60
CA ASP A 261 -16.88 -10.24 6.13
C ASP A 261 -15.52 -10.67 6.69
N PHE A 262 -14.85 -9.76 7.40
CA PHE A 262 -13.65 -10.06 8.19
C PHE A 262 -13.73 -9.45 9.59
N LEU A 263 -13.15 -10.18 10.56
CA LEU A 263 -12.85 -9.68 11.89
C LEU A 263 -11.36 -9.32 11.95
N ALA A 264 -11.06 -8.04 12.14
CA ALA A 264 -9.69 -7.55 12.33
C ALA A 264 -9.31 -7.59 13.81
N LEU A 265 -8.17 -8.17 14.13
CA LEU A 265 -7.56 -8.16 15.46
C LEU A 265 -6.23 -7.40 15.40
N LYS A 266 -6.08 -6.37 16.24
CA LYS A 266 -4.82 -5.62 16.33
C LYS A 266 -3.69 -6.51 16.86
N ALA A 267 -2.47 -6.30 16.37
CA ALA A 267 -1.29 -7.07 16.80
C ALA A 267 -1.04 -7.04 18.33
N SER A 268 -1.53 -6.01 19.03
CA SER A 268 -1.50 -5.96 20.50
C SER A 268 -2.49 -6.92 21.17
N GLY A 269 -3.44 -7.50 20.44
CA GLY A 269 -4.50 -8.36 20.98
C GLY A 269 -5.60 -7.65 21.78
N ILE A 270 -5.57 -6.30 21.85
CA ILE A 270 -6.47 -5.54 22.75
C ILE A 270 -7.75 -5.06 22.04
N SER A 271 -7.69 -4.86 20.71
CA SER A 271 -8.79 -4.27 19.95
C SER A 271 -9.14 -5.14 18.75
N GLU A 272 -10.43 -5.34 18.54
CA GLU A 272 -10.99 -6.04 17.38
C GLU A 272 -12.15 -5.25 16.80
N TRP A 273 -12.42 -5.43 15.50
CA TRP A 273 -13.54 -4.81 14.80
C TRP A 273 -13.89 -5.57 13.53
N SER A 274 -15.16 -5.53 13.14
CA SER A 274 -15.61 -6.03 11.84
C SER A 274 -15.21 -5.06 10.73
N CYS A 275 -14.79 -5.61 9.59
CA CYS A 275 -14.37 -4.83 8.44
C CYS A 275 -14.48 -5.61 7.14
N SER A 276 -14.27 -4.90 6.04
CA SER A 276 -14.21 -5.38 4.67
C SER A 276 -15.50 -6.03 4.16
N HIS A 277 -15.81 -5.74 2.92
CA HIS A 277 -16.80 -6.43 2.10
C HIS A 277 -16.07 -7.50 1.29
N ALA A 278 -16.45 -8.74 1.44
CA ALA A 278 -15.82 -9.82 0.69
C ALA A 278 -16.86 -10.87 0.26
N ASN A 279 -16.72 -11.33 -0.97
CA ASN A 279 -17.50 -12.42 -1.52
C ASN A 279 -16.65 -13.17 -2.57
N LYS A 280 -17.25 -13.98 -3.42
CA LYS A 280 -16.52 -14.79 -4.42
C LYS A 280 -15.77 -13.99 -5.47
N VAL A 281 -16.10 -12.71 -5.67
CA VAL A 281 -15.51 -11.85 -6.72
C VAL A 281 -15.05 -10.49 -6.22
N LEU A 282 -15.32 -10.14 -4.98
CA LEU A 282 -14.98 -8.84 -4.41
C LEU A 282 -14.21 -9.00 -3.10
N TYR A 283 -13.16 -8.21 -2.95
CA TYR A 283 -12.64 -7.75 -1.67
C TYR A 283 -12.59 -6.22 -1.69
N ALA A 284 -13.16 -5.57 -0.69
CA ALA A 284 -13.12 -4.13 -0.55
C ALA A 284 -13.12 -3.71 0.93
N GLY A 285 -12.08 -3.01 1.38
CA GLY A 285 -11.94 -2.59 2.78
C GLY A 285 -10.76 -1.66 3.01
N TYR A 286 -10.69 -1.08 4.21
CA TYR A 286 -9.52 -0.26 4.61
C TYR A 286 -8.22 -1.05 4.78
N PRO A 287 -8.24 -2.32 5.24
CA PRO A 287 -7.01 -3.09 5.40
C PRO A 287 -6.23 -3.22 4.10
N HIS A 288 -4.91 -3.02 4.19
CA HIS A 288 -3.93 -3.33 3.17
C HIS A 288 -3.39 -4.73 3.37
N ILE A 289 -3.34 -5.52 2.30
CA ILE A 289 -2.88 -6.90 2.30
C ILE A 289 -1.66 -7.02 1.40
N HIS A 290 -0.58 -7.61 1.94
CA HIS A 290 0.61 -7.91 1.14
C HIS A 290 0.50 -9.32 0.54
N LEU A 291 0.57 -9.44 -0.78
CA LEU A 291 0.31 -10.71 -1.48
C LEU A 291 1.33 -11.80 -1.14
N TRP A 292 2.59 -11.45 -0.91
CA TRP A 292 3.61 -12.39 -0.43
C TRP A 292 3.35 -12.93 0.97
N GLY A 293 2.55 -12.25 1.76
CA GLY A 293 2.14 -12.72 3.09
C GLY A 293 1.26 -13.98 3.05
N ASN A 294 0.62 -14.23 1.90
CA ASN A 294 -0.09 -15.48 1.62
C ASN A 294 -0.19 -15.68 0.10
N ILE A 295 0.75 -16.43 -0.45
CA ILE A 295 0.85 -16.69 -1.90
C ILE A 295 -0.43 -17.33 -2.47
N ASN A 296 -1.15 -18.12 -1.69
CA ASN A 296 -2.40 -18.73 -2.13
C ASN A 296 -3.48 -17.70 -2.46
N LEU A 297 -3.47 -16.51 -1.81
CA LEU A 297 -4.38 -15.41 -2.16
C LEU A 297 -4.18 -14.92 -3.58
N SER A 298 -2.91 -14.79 -4.01
CA SER A 298 -2.56 -14.33 -5.35
C SER A 298 -2.98 -15.33 -6.42
N LEU A 299 -2.87 -16.63 -6.14
CA LEU A 299 -3.26 -17.72 -7.04
C LEU A 299 -4.77 -17.75 -7.30
N ILE A 300 -5.60 -17.51 -6.29
CA ILE A 300 -7.05 -17.55 -6.41
C ILE A 300 -7.55 -16.42 -7.31
N HIS A 301 -6.97 -15.23 -7.21
CA HIS A 301 -7.34 -14.10 -8.08
C HIS A 301 -7.03 -14.36 -9.56
N ILE A 302 -5.99 -15.11 -9.87
CA ILE A 302 -5.52 -15.34 -11.24
C ILE A 302 -6.12 -16.60 -11.84
N SER A 303 -6.32 -17.65 -11.03
CA SER A 303 -6.63 -18.98 -11.58
C SER A 303 -8.11 -19.28 -11.78
N GLU A 304 -9.04 -18.52 -11.19
CA GLU A 304 -10.47 -18.85 -11.23
C GLU A 304 -11.45 -17.68 -11.51
N PRO A 305 -11.20 -16.76 -12.43
CA PRO A 305 -12.24 -15.83 -12.82
C PRO A 305 -13.41 -16.53 -13.57
N THR A 306 -13.24 -17.77 -14.00
CA THR A 306 -14.20 -18.48 -14.88
C THR A 306 -14.69 -19.84 -14.37
N ARG A 307 -14.25 -20.31 -13.20
CA ARG A 307 -14.64 -21.63 -12.68
C ARG A 307 -15.92 -21.64 -11.83
N LEU A 308 -16.88 -20.79 -12.18
CA LEU A 308 -18.20 -20.78 -11.54
C LEU A 308 -19.20 -21.78 -12.13
N ASP A 309 -18.82 -22.58 -13.11
CA ASP A 309 -19.75 -23.45 -13.86
C ASP A 309 -19.43 -24.95 -13.83
N VAL A 310 -18.71 -25.47 -12.84
CA VAL A 310 -18.62 -26.94 -12.67
C VAL A 310 -18.63 -27.32 -11.21
N ILE A 311 -19.77 -27.34 -10.59
CA ILE A 311 -20.34 -28.38 -9.71
C ILE A 311 -21.82 -28.13 -9.56
#